data_246e77b900223d47c4386234e5bc89a7
#
_entry.id   246e77b900223d47c4386234e5bc89a7
#
_cell.length_a   1.000
_cell.length_b   1.000
_cell.length_c   1.000
_cell.angle_alpha   90.00
_cell.angle_beta   90.00
_cell.angle_gamma   90.00
#
_symmetry.space_group_name_H-M   'P 1'
#
loop_
_entity.id
_entity.type
_entity.pdbx_description
1 polymer ?
#
loop_
_entity_poly.entity_id
_entity_poly.type
_entity_poly.pdbx_seq_one_letter_code
_entity_poly.pdbx_strand_id
1 'polypeptide(L)'
;MTSEKPVSFLFLGPTGVGKTETAKALADFYFGGEKNMIRLDMSEYTGEDGIKRLLGAPPGQGEERGELTDKVHDNPASLILLDEFEKANPQIHNLFLQVLDDGRLTDNKGVTVSFRNAIIIATSNAGSEFIREEVEKGTKIDKVFQRKLLEYLQTKNLFKPELLNRFDDV
;
A
#
# COMPACT_ATOMS: atom_id res chain seq x y z
N MET A 1 10.70 11.74 19.33
CA MET A 1 9.26 11.79 19.01
C MET A 1 8.87 10.55 18.21
N THR A 2 7.84 9.87 18.64
CA THR A 2 7.27 8.77 17.87
C THR A 2 6.48 9.36 16.69
N SER A 3 6.76 8.91 15.49
CA SER A 3 5.97 9.29 14.32
C SER A 3 4.54 8.77 14.46
N GLU A 4 3.55 9.59 14.12
CA GLU A 4 2.16 9.15 14.05
C GLU A 4 1.84 8.47 12.72
N LYS A 5 2.77 8.47 11.78
CA LYS A 5 2.62 7.87 10.46
C LYS A 5 3.12 6.42 10.47
N PRO A 6 2.51 5.53 9.69
CA PRO A 6 3.05 4.20 9.51
C PRO A 6 4.38 4.24 8.74
N VAL A 7 5.22 3.24 8.93
CA VAL A 7 6.34 2.99 8.03
C VAL A 7 5.78 2.44 6.72
N SER A 8 6.24 2.94 5.58
CA SER A 8 5.65 2.61 4.30
C SER A 8 6.68 2.41 3.20
N PHE A 9 6.46 1.37 2.39
CA PHE A 9 7.31 1.02 1.26
C PHE A 9 6.47 0.74 0.01
N LEU A 10 6.98 1.14 -1.12
CA LEU A 10 6.43 0.74 -2.42
C LEU A 10 7.45 -0.17 -3.11
N PHE A 11 7.08 -1.44 -3.35
CA PHE A 11 7.91 -2.41 -4.04
C PHE A 11 7.52 -2.48 -5.50
N LEU A 12 8.43 -2.08 -6.37
CA LEU A 12 8.25 -2.09 -7.82
C LEU A 12 9.11 -3.18 -8.47
N GLY A 13 8.55 -3.87 -9.42
CA GLY A 13 9.27 -4.87 -10.17
C GLY A 13 8.35 -5.85 -10.87
N PRO A 14 8.89 -6.63 -11.81
CA PRO A 14 8.11 -7.65 -12.51
C PRO A 14 7.64 -8.75 -11.56
N THR A 15 6.63 -9.51 -11.99
CA THR A 15 6.11 -10.66 -11.25
C THR A 15 7.23 -11.68 -11.01
N GLY A 16 7.26 -12.27 -9.81
CA GLY A 16 8.19 -13.35 -9.48
C GLY A 16 9.56 -12.91 -8.97
N VAL A 17 9.77 -11.61 -8.68
CA VAL A 17 11.04 -11.13 -8.14
C VAL A 17 11.10 -11.13 -6.59
N GLY A 18 10.03 -11.58 -5.92
CA GLY A 18 10.03 -11.75 -4.47
C GLY A 18 9.40 -10.62 -3.66
N LYS A 19 8.59 -9.75 -4.28
CA LYS A 19 7.93 -8.64 -3.56
C LYS A 19 7.06 -9.14 -2.40
N THR A 20 6.17 -10.09 -2.67
CA THR A 20 5.26 -10.65 -1.65
C THR A 20 6.03 -11.45 -0.60
N GLU A 21 7.02 -12.23 -1.00
CA GLU A 21 7.85 -13.02 -0.08
C GLU A 21 8.65 -12.13 0.88
N THR A 22 9.13 -10.99 0.41
CA THR A 22 9.80 -10.00 1.24
C THR A 22 8.83 -9.42 2.29
N ALA A 23 7.59 -9.11 1.89
CA ALA A 23 6.57 -8.62 2.81
C ALA A 23 6.26 -9.66 3.90
N LYS A 24 6.12 -10.94 3.53
CA LYS A 24 5.91 -12.02 4.49
C LYS A 24 7.08 -12.16 5.48
N ALA A 25 8.31 -12.06 4.99
CA ALA A 25 9.49 -12.12 5.84
C ALA A 25 9.53 -10.95 6.84
N LEU A 26 9.13 -9.76 6.43
CA LEU A 26 9.02 -8.61 7.32
C LEU A 26 7.92 -8.78 8.35
N ALA A 27 6.76 -9.35 7.96
CA ALA A 27 5.68 -9.66 8.91
C ALA A 27 6.14 -10.67 9.96
N ASP A 28 6.90 -11.67 9.55
CA ASP A 28 7.47 -12.66 10.43
C ASP A 28 8.46 -12.04 11.43
N PHE A 29 9.35 -11.20 10.93
CA PHE A 29 10.38 -10.55 11.73
C PHE A 29 9.81 -9.55 12.74
N TYR A 30 8.92 -8.66 12.31
CA TYR A 30 8.43 -7.56 13.14
C TYR A 30 7.18 -7.89 13.93
N PHE A 31 6.33 -8.78 13.45
CA PHE A 31 5.00 -9.02 14.02
C PHE A 31 4.74 -10.49 14.37
N GLY A 32 5.73 -11.34 14.25
CA GLY A 32 5.65 -12.74 14.67
C GLY A 32 4.90 -13.66 13.73
N GLY A 33 4.70 -13.27 12.48
CA GLY A 33 4.17 -14.17 11.47
C GLY A 33 3.07 -13.60 10.59
N GLU A 34 2.68 -14.37 9.59
CA GLU A 34 1.64 -13.99 8.61
C GLU A 34 0.26 -13.78 9.24
N LYS A 35 0.00 -14.33 10.41
CA LYS A 35 -1.26 -14.11 11.15
C LYS A 35 -1.49 -12.64 11.49
N ASN A 36 -0.41 -11.85 11.57
CA ASN A 36 -0.43 -10.42 11.81
C ASN A 36 -0.24 -9.62 10.51
N MET A 37 -0.55 -10.22 9.39
CA MET A 37 -0.54 -9.57 8.09
C MET A 37 -1.96 -9.41 7.57
N ILE A 38 -2.28 -8.20 7.13
CA ILE A 38 -3.53 -7.88 6.45
C ILE A 38 -3.19 -7.78 4.97
N ARG A 39 -3.64 -8.74 4.18
CA ARG A 39 -3.38 -8.76 2.74
C ARG A 39 -4.62 -8.36 1.97
N LEU A 40 -4.48 -7.34 1.14
CA LEU A 40 -5.54 -6.83 0.27
C LEU A 40 -5.04 -6.85 -1.18
N ASP A 41 -5.75 -7.59 -2.03
CA ASP A 41 -5.48 -7.60 -3.46
C ASP A 41 -6.25 -6.44 -4.11
N MET A 42 -5.54 -5.41 -4.53
CA MET A 42 -6.15 -4.19 -5.06
C MET A 42 -6.82 -4.40 -6.42
N SER A 43 -6.58 -5.52 -7.10
CA SER A 43 -7.33 -5.87 -8.31
C SER A 43 -8.81 -6.14 -8.02
N GLU A 44 -9.16 -6.42 -6.78
CA GLU A 44 -10.55 -6.60 -6.33
C GLU A 44 -11.23 -5.28 -5.93
N TYR A 45 -10.49 -4.16 -5.96
CA TYR A 45 -10.98 -2.84 -5.52
C TYR A 45 -10.93 -1.81 -6.67
N THR A 46 -11.30 -2.25 -7.86
CA THR A 46 -11.33 -1.39 -9.06
C THR A 46 -12.64 -0.61 -9.19
N GLY A 47 -13.72 -1.09 -8.58
CA GLY A 47 -15.05 -0.51 -8.66
C GLY A 47 -15.34 0.53 -7.57
N GLU A 48 -16.50 1.15 -7.65
CA GLU A 48 -16.95 2.20 -6.73
C GLU A 48 -17.26 1.68 -5.32
N ASP A 49 -17.51 0.37 -5.16
CA ASP A 49 -17.78 -0.27 -3.89
C ASP A 49 -16.54 -0.49 -3.03
N GLY A 50 -15.35 -0.29 -3.60
CA GLY A 50 -14.07 -0.56 -2.92
C GLY A 50 -13.91 0.19 -1.61
N ILE A 51 -14.28 1.46 -1.57
CA ILE A 51 -14.20 2.29 -0.35
C ILE A 51 -15.09 1.72 0.75
N LYS A 52 -16.33 1.35 0.40
CA LYS A 52 -17.28 0.75 1.37
C LYS A 52 -16.72 -0.57 1.93
N ARG A 53 -16.12 -1.39 1.11
CA ARG A 53 -15.50 -2.65 1.54
C ARG A 53 -14.35 -2.42 2.52
N LEU A 54 -13.53 -1.40 2.27
CA LEU A 54 -12.39 -1.09 3.15
C LEU A 54 -12.81 -0.45 4.46
N LEU A 55 -13.80 0.45 4.44
CA LEU A 55 -14.22 1.26 5.59
C LEU A 55 -15.45 0.71 6.33
N GLY A 56 -16.09 -0.32 5.80
CA GLY A 56 -17.32 -0.89 6.36
C GLY A 56 -18.59 -0.20 5.86
N ALA A 57 -19.74 -0.78 6.21
CA ALA A 57 -21.03 -0.24 5.82
C ALA A 57 -21.34 1.06 6.55
N PRO A 58 -21.90 2.07 5.86
CA PRO A 58 -22.39 3.28 6.52
C PRO A 58 -23.53 2.95 7.52
N PRO A 59 -23.78 3.82 8.51
CA PRO A 59 -24.86 3.62 9.46
C PRO A 59 -26.21 3.41 8.75
N GLY A 60 -26.95 2.39 9.16
CA GLY A 60 -28.25 2.06 8.58
C GLY A 60 -28.21 1.29 7.26
N GLN A 61 -27.03 0.94 6.74
CA GLN A 61 -26.88 0.21 5.49
C GLN A 61 -26.34 -1.22 5.66
N GLY A 62 -26.40 -1.75 6.89
CA GLY A 62 -25.93 -3.09 7.20
C GLY A 62 -24.86 -3.11 8.29
N GLU A 63 -24.39 -4.30 8.62
CA GLU A 63 -23.39 -4.53 9.67
C GLU A 63 -22.05 -4.98 9.09
N GLU A 64 -21.82 -4.78 7.80
CA GLU A 64 -20.59 -5.20 7.15
C GLU A 64 -19.37 -4.50 7.75
N ARG A 65 -18.40 -5.30 8.15
CA ARG A 65 -17.15 -4.81 8.71
C ARG A 65 -16.24 -4.28 7.60
N GLY A 66 -15.42 -3.27 7.92
CA GLY A 66 -14.38 -2.79 7.01
C GLY A 66 -13.22 -3.78 6.91
N GLU A 67 -12.89 -4.18 5.70
CA GLU A 67 -11.80 -5.13 5.45
C GLU A 67 -10.43 -4.56 5.85
N LEU A 68 -10.29 -3.25 5.91
CA LEU A 68 -9.08 -2.57 6.36
C LEU A 68 -9.24 -2.03 7.78
N THR A 69 -10.20 -1.13 7.99
CA THR A 69 -10.32 -0.37 9.24
C THR A 69 -10.60 -1.26 10.45
N ASP A 70 -11.52 -2.22 10.33
CA ASP A 70 -11.82 -3.11 11.46
C ASP A 70 -10.67 -4.05 11.78
N LYS A 71 -9.97 -4.55 10.77
CA LYS A 71 -8.80 -5.42 10.98
C LYS A 71 -7.64 -4.68 11.66
N VAL A 72 -7.38 -3.44 11.28
CA VAL A 72 -6.34 -2.62 11.92
C VAL A 72 -6.76 -2.22 13.33
N HIS A 73 -8.03 -1.92 13.54
CA HIS A 73 -8.56 -1.62 14.86
C HIS A 73 -8.37 -2.81 15.81
N ASP A 74 -8.67 -4.02 15.34
CA ASP A 74 -8.54 -5.25 16.13
C ASP A 74 -7.08 -5.65 16.34
N ASN A 75 -6.20 -5.35 15.39
CA ASN A 75 -4.78 -5.69 15.46
C ASN A 75 -3.91 -4.55 14.89
N PRO A 76 -3.63 -3.51 15.70
CA PRO A 76 -2.88 -2.33 15.23
C PRO A 76 -1.43 -2.63 14.84
N ALA A 77 -0.79 -3.60 15.49
CA ALA A 77 0.58 -4.01 15.18
C ALA A 77 0.55 -5.08 14.09
N SER A 78 0.41 -4.65 12.84
CA SER A 78 0.27 -5.53 11.69
C SER A 78 1.00 -4.98 10.48
N LEU A 79 1.34 -5.88 9.55
CA LEU A 79 1.83 -5.51 8.23
C LEU A 79 0.65 -5.52 7.27
N ILE A 80 0.43 -4.40 6.60
CA ILE A 80 -0.63 -4.23 5.61
C ILE A 80 0.01 -4.34 4.24
N LEU A 81 -0.33 -5.41 3.52
CA LEU A 81 0.17 -5.67 2.18
C LEU A 81 -0.91 -5.32 1.15
N LEU A 82 -0.62 -4.36 0.29
CA LEU A 82 -1.49 -3.89 -0.78
C LEU A 82 -0.94 -4.41 -2.11
N ASP A 83 -1.37 -5.61 -2.52
CA ASP A 83 -0.93 -6.21 -3.77
C ASP A 83 -1.58 -5.54 -4.99
N GLU A 84 -0.81 -5.41 -6.06
CA GLU A 84 -1.28 -4.83 -7.32
C GLU A 84 -1.87 -3.43 -7.16
N PHE A 85 -1.16 -2.58 -6.44
CA PHE A 85 -1.64 -1.26 -6.01
C PHE A 85 -2.04 -0.35 -7.17
N GLU A 86 -1.39 -0.47 -8.34
CA GLU A 86 -1.72 0.29 -9.54
C GLU A 86 -3.14 0.03 -10.05
N LYS A 87 -3.75 -1.10 -9.70
CA LYS A 87 -5.09 -1.49 -10.16
C LYS A 87 -6.21 -0.92 -9.31
N ALA A 88 -5.90 -0.37 -8.13
CA ALA A 88 -6.92 0.18 -7.25
C ALA A 88 -7.60 1.38 -7.90
N ASN A 89 -8.89 1.55 -7.58
CA ASN A 89 -9.64 2.75 -7.94
C ASN A 89 -8.89 4.01 -7.45
N PRO A 90 -8.87 5.11 -8.23
CA PRO A 90 -8.20 6.36 -7.81
C PRO A 90 -8.66 6.90 -6.46
N GLN A 91 -9.90 6.68 -6.06
CA GLN A 91 -10.39 7.06 -4.74
C GLN A 91 -9.69 6.29 -3.62
N ILE A 92 -9.30 5.05 -3.87
CA ILE A 92 -8.53 4.23 -2.91
C ILE A 92 -7.10 4.75 -2.82
N HIS A 93 -6.49 5.16 -3.93
CA HIS A 93 -5.19 5.83 -3.90
C HIS A 93 -5.24 7.09 -3.03
N ASN A 94 -6.31 7.89 -3.13
CA ASN A 94 -6.49 9.08 -2.29
C ASN A 94 -6.67 8.74 -0.81
N LEU A 95 -7.37 7.65 -0.53
CA LEU A 95 -7.55 7.17 0.84
C LEU A 95 -6.22 6.76 1.47
N PHE A 96 -5.37 6.05 0.75
CA PHE A 96 -4.04 5.69 1.22
C PHE A 96 -3.10 6.88 1.30
N LEU A 97 -3.25 7.88 0.44
CA LEU A 97 -2.55 9.15 0.57
C LEU A 97 -2.81 9.77 1.96
N GLN A 98 -4.07 9.77 2.41
CA GLN A 98 -4.44 10.23 3.75
C GLN A 98 -3.80 9.38 4.84
N VAL A 99 -3.84 8.05 4.72
CA VAL A 99 -3.21 7.14 5.69
C VAL A 99 -1.71 7.39 5.81
N LEU A 100 -1.03 7.54 4.67
CA LEU A 100 0.41 7.80 4.64
C LEU A 100 0.77 9.18 5.17
N ASP A 101 -0.12 10.15 5.04
CA ASP A 101 0.10 11.54 5.47
C ASP A 101 -0.27 11.76 6.93
N ASP A 102 -1.45 11.33 7.34
CA ASP A 102 -2.02 11.58 8.67
C ASP A 102 -1.84 10.42 9.65
N GLY A 103 -1.58 9.21 9.16
CA GLY A 103 -1.43 8.01 9.99
C GLY A 103 -2.72 7.51 10.60
N ARG A 104 -3.86 7.98 10.11
CA ARG A 104 -5.18 7.59 10.64
C ARG A 104 -6.25 7.68 9.57
N LEU A 105 -7.33 6.96 9.80
CA LEU A 105 -8.45 6.88 8.89
C LEU A 105 -9.73 6.71 9.71
N THR A 106 -10.79 7.42 9.33
CA THR A 106 -12.10 7.29 9.96
C THR A 106 -12.96 6.34 9.15
N ASP A 107 -13.51 5.31 9.79
CA ASP A 107 -14.40 4.37 9.14
C ASP A 107 -15.79 4.98 8.88
N ASN A 108 -16.67 4.23 8.21
CA ASN A 108 -17.99 4.72 7.88
C ASN A 108 -18.95 4.80 9.08
N LYS A 109 -18.53 4.33 10.24
CA LYS A 109 -19.27 4.45 11.51
C LYS A 109 -18.78 5.62 12.37
N GLY A 110 -17.78 6.37 11.89
CA GLY A 110 -17.21 7.50 12.60
C GLY A 110 -16.09 7.14 13.56
N VAL A 111 -15.62 5.89 13.56
CA VAL A 111 -14.51 5.46 14.41
C VAL A 111 -13.18 5.76 13.70
N THR A 112 -12.29 6.47 14.38
CA THR A 112 -10.96 6.77 13.87
C THR A 112 -9.98 5.67 14.27
N VAL A 113 -9.29 5.12 13.26
CA VAL A 113 -8.32 4.03 13.40
C VAL A 113 -6.93 4.57 13.15
N SER A 114 -5.99 4.27 14.05
CA SER A 114 -4.58 4.66 13.92
C SER A 114 -3.77 3.58 13.22
N PHE A 115 -2.93 4.01 12.27
CA PHE A 115 -2.00 3.15 11.53
C PHE A 115 -0.55 3.31 12.00
N ARG A 116 -0.31 4.06 13.07
CA ARG A 116 1.04 4.41 13.54
C ARG A 116 1.93 3.19 13.86
N ASN A 117 1.32 2.08 14.26
CA ASN A 117 2.03 0.85 14.63
C ASN A 117 2.06 -0.18 13.50
N ALA A 118 1.53 0.17 12.34
CA ALA A 118 1.51 -0.70 11.16
C ALA A 118 2.72 -0.42 10.26
N ILE A 119 3.08 -1.43 9.47
CA ILE A 119 3.96 -1.27 8.31
C ILE A 119 3.08 -1.45 7.08
N ILE A 120 3.13 -0.51 6.15
CA ILE A 120 2.38 -0.58 4.90
C ILE A 120 3.34 -0.89 3.76
N ILE A 121 3.09 -1.97 3.04
CA ILE A 121 3.83 -2.33 1.84
C ILE A 121 2.85 -2.42 0.68
N ALA A 122 3.03 -1.57 -0.32
CA ALA A 122 2.34 -1.68 -1.59
C ALA A 122 3.26 -2.36 -2.59
N THR A 123 2.72 -3.28 -3.37
CA THR A 123 3.45 -3.90 -4.47
C THR A 123 2.83 -3.50 -5.79
N SER A 124 3.63 -3.37 -6.82
CA SER A 124 3.16 -3.02 -8.15
C SER A 124 4.08 -3.56 -9.24
N ASN A 125 3.47 -3.93 -10.34
CA ASN A 125 4.19 -4.26 -11.58
C ASN A 125 4.36 -3.03 -12.49
N ALA A 126 3.91 -1.85 -12.05
CA ALA A 126 4.08 -0.62 -12.80
C ALA A 126 5.56 -0.34 -13.04
N GLY A 127 5.90 0.02 -14.26
CA GLY A 127 7.29 0.25 -14.64
C GLY A 127 8.13 -1.00 -14.86
N SER A 128 7.53 -2.19 -14.87
CA SER A 128 8.26 -3.46 -15.04
C SER A 128 9.07 -3.53 -16.32
N GLU A 129 8.53 -3.01 -17.41
CA GLU A 129 9.25 -2.98 -18.69
C GLU A 129 10.50 -2.11 -18.61
N PHE A 130 10.36 -0.93 -18.02
CA PHE A 130 11.47 -0.01 -17.79
C PHE A 130 12.55 -0.67 -16.92
N ILE A 131 12.16 -1.30 -15.82
CA ILE A 131 13.09 -1.99 -14.92
C ILE A 131 13.83 -3.11 -15.67
N ARG A 132 13.09 -3.93 -16.41
CA ARG A 132 13.66 -5.04 -17.16
C ARG A 132 14.68 -4.58 -18.19
N GLU A 133 14.33 -3.57 -18.99
CA GLU A 133 15.23 -3.02 -20.01
C GLU A 133 16.51 -2.45 -19.40
N GLU A 134 16.40 -1.71 -18.29
CA GLU A 134 17.56 -1.13 -17.63
C GLU A 134 18.45 -2.20 -16.99
N VAL A 135 17.87 -3.23 -16.40
CA VAL A 135 18.62 -4.35 -15.81
C VAL A 135 19.35 -5.13 -16.92
N GLU A 136 18.70 -5.37 -18.06
CA GLU A 136 19.33 -6.03 -19.21
C GLU A 136 20.50 -5.23 -19.78
N LYS A 137 20.46 -3.91 -19.70
CA LYS A 137 21.56 -3.03 -20.10
C LYS A 137 22.71 -3.00 -19.08
N GLY A 138 22.54 -3.68 -17.94
CA GLY A 138 23.52 -3.67 -16.86
C GLY A 138 23.48 -2.42 -15.99
N THR A 139 22.40 -1.65 -16.04
CA THR A 139 22.23 -0.46 -15.20
C THR A 139 22.22 -0.83 -13.72
N LYS A 140 23.00 -0.12 -12.93
CA LYS A 140 23.04 -0.32 -11.48
C LYS A 140 21.75 0.19 -10.83
N ILE A 141 21.18 -0.63 -9.95
CA ILE A 141 19.99 -0.24 -9.16
C ILE A 141 20.49 0.59 -7.95
N ASP A 142 20.43 1.91 -8.09
CA ASP A 142 20.87 2.87 -7.08
C ASP A 142 19.83 4.03 -6.99
N LYS A 143 20.18 5.08 -6.27
CA LYS A 143 19.31 6.25 -6.10
C LYS A 143 19.01 6.97 -7.42
N VAL A 144 19.95 6.97 -8.36
CA VAL A 144 19.77 7.57 -9.68
C VAL A 144 18.76 6.75 -10.49
N PHE A 145 18.87 5.44 -10.47
CA PHE A 145 17.91 4.54 -11.10
C PHE A 145 16.51 4.72 -10.51
N GLN A 146 16.40 4.75 -9.18
CA GLN A 146 15.14 4.98 -8.48
C GLN A 146 14.46 6.27 -8.95
N ARG A 147 15.21 7.36 -9.04
CA ARG A 147 14.69 8.64 -9.53
C ARG A 147 14.16 8.54 -10.95
N LYS A 148 14.89 7.90 -11.84
CA LYS A 148 14.46 7.69 -13.23
C LYS A 148 13.19 6.85 -13.32
N LEU A 149 13.09 5.82 -12.48
CA LEU A 149 11.90 4.97 -12.42
C LEU A 149 10.69 5.78 -11.96
N LEU A 150 10.82 6.60 -10.91
CA LEU A 150 9.74 7.45 -10.42
C LEU A 150 9.29 8.47 -11.48
N GLU A 151 10.22 9.06 -12.20
CA GLU A 151 9.91 9.96 -13.31
C GLU A 151 9.14 9.23 -14.43
N TYR A 152 9.54 8.00 -14.74
CA TYR A 152 8.86 7.16 -15.73
C TYR A 152 7.40 6.90 -15.30
N LEU A 153 7.17 6.54 -14.04
CA LEU A 153 5.82 6.28 -13.53
C LEU A 153 4.93 7.51 -13.59
N GLN A 154 5.48 8.68 -13.29
CA GLN A 154 4.75 9.95 -13.38
C GLN A 154 4.43 10.30 -14.83
N THR A 155 5.38 10.17 -15.73
CA THR A 155 5.20 10.46 -17.16
C THR A 155 4.15 9.56 -17.80
N LYS A 156 4.06 8.31 -17.37
CA LYS A 156 3.06 7.35 -17.86
C LYS A 156 1.73 7.41 -17.11
N ASN A 157 1.58 8.33 -16.16
CA ASN A 157 0.38 8.47 -15.32
C ASN A 157 -0.01 7.19 -14.58
N LEU A 158 0.96 6.38 -14.21
CA LEU A 158 0.72 5.12 -13.48
C LEU A 158 0.43 5.37 -12.00
N PHE A 159 1.05 6.41 -11.43
CA PHE A 159 0.79 6.88 -10.08
C PHE A 159 0.88 8.40 -10.02
N LYS A 160 0.09 9.01 -9.14
CA LYS A 160 0.20 10.45 -8.87
C LYS A 160 1.52 10.73 -8.13
N PRO A 161 2.24 11.82 -8.48
CA PRO A 161 3.47 12.21 -7.80
C PRO A 161 3.31 12.35 -6.29
N GLU A 162 2.18 12.90 -5.84
CA GLU A 162 1.87 13.08 -4.42
C GLU A 162 1.92 11.76 -3.65
N LEU A 163 1.34 10.71 -4.22
CA LEU A 163 1.31 9.39 -3.61
C LEU A 163 2.71 8.78 -3.54
N LEU A 164 3.46 8.84 -4.63
CA LEU A 164 4.84 8.32 -4.68
C LEU A 164 5.75 8.98 -3.65
N ASN A 165 5.55 10.28 -3.42
CA ASN A 165 6.37 11.06 -2.49
C ASN A 165 6.02 10.80 -1.01
N ARG A 166 4.90 10.14 -0.72
CA ARG A 166 4.48 9.85 0.67
C ARG A 166 5.03 8.53 1.20
N PHE A 167 5.43 7.60 0.34
CA PHE A 167 6.11 6.40 0.80
C PHE A 167 7.48 6.76 1.38
N ASP A 168 7.88 6.10 2.45
CA ASP A 168 9.19 6.32 3.08
C ASP A 168 10.32 5.90 2.15
N ASP A 169 10.11 4.82 1.38
CA ASP A 169 11.06 4.37 0.37
C ASP A 169 10.35 3.61 -0.76
N VAL A 170 11.03 3.55 -1.88
CA VAL A 170 10.55 2.86 -3.09
C VAL A 170 11.61 1.89 -3.60
#